data_af0b5be1aaab66cbc5a726574ea737e1
#
_entry.id   af0b5be1aaab66cbc5a726574ea737e1
#
_cell.length_a   1.000
_cell.length_b   1.000
_cell.length_c   1.000
_cell.angle_alpha   90.00
_cell.angle_beta   90.00
_cell.angle_gamma   90.00
#
_symmetry.space_group_name_H-M   'P 1'
#
loop_
_entity.id
_entity.type
_entity.pdbx_description
1 polymer ?
#
loop_
_entity_poly.entity_id
_entity_poly.type
_entity_poly.pdbx_seq_one_letter_code
_entity_poly.pdbx_strand_id
1 'polypeptide(L)'
;MFAICDDEPLHRERLARSVQNHLNGQHAELRLFASPAALLQEISAHGYTPDVVIVDIQMGEMSGIELAKRINKALPQCAVIFATSYLGFATEVYETEHAYFILKSEFDQRIGAALQKALTRKPLPLLHYPVSQGFRNTPCSQVLCMERILRRTKLTLLGGAEEWTPMTPAELLDADSAQQFIRCHQSYWVNFHQIETMENDCFWLSGGLRIPISRTYRSAAREQFFSCLHT
;
A
#
# COMPACT_ATOMS: atom_id res chain seq x y z
N MET A 1 -4.61 -9.43 -12.90
CA MET A 1 -4.01 -10.75 -12.63
C MET A 1 -4.30 -11.15 -11.19
N PHE A 2 -4.53 -12.44 -10.93
CA PHE A 2 -4.86 -12.97 -9.61
C PHE A 2 -3.91 -14.10 -9.24
N ALA A 3 -3.59 -14.23 -7.97
CA ALA A 3 -2.87 -15.37 -7.43
C ALA A 3 -3.63 -16.00 -6.26
N ILE A 4 -3.55 -17.31 -6.13
CA ILE A 4 -4.02 -18.05 -4.94
C ILE A 4 -2.83 -18.84 -4.40
N CYS A 5 -2.54 -18.67 -3.13
CA CYS A 5 -1.49 -19.38 -2.41
C CYS A 5 -2.11 -20.18 -1.25
N ASP A 6 -2.08 -21.50 -1.35
CA ASP A 6 -2.66 -22.43 -0.40
C ASP A 6 -1.93 -23.79 -0.59
N ASP A 7 -1.42 -24.40 0.46
CA ASP A 7 -0.65 -25.64 0.35
C ASP A 7 -1.54 -26.88 0.10
N GLU A 8 -2.82 -26.80 0.45
CA GLU A 8 -3.79 -27.86 0.23
C GLU A 8 -4.37 -27.84 -1.21
N PRO A 9 -4.12 -28.85 -2.06
CA PRO A 9 -4.57 -28.84 -3.45
C PRO A 9 -6.09 -28.69 -3.61
N LEU A 10 -6.87 -29.38 -2.78
CA LEU A 10 -8.34 -29.33 -2.84
C LEU A 10 -8.89 -27.94 -2.49
N HIS A 11 -8.32 -27.30 -1.49
CA HIS A 11 -8.69 -25.93 -1.14
C HIS A 11 -8.32 -24.97 -2.26
N ARG A 12 -7.12 -25.04 -2.76
CA ARG A 12 -6.61 -24.19 -3.84
C ARG A 12 -7.49 -24.27 -5.10
N GLU A 13 -7.89 -25.47 -5.51
CA GLU A 13 -8.79 -25.65 -6.65
C GLU A 13 -10.21 -25.15 -6.40
N ARG A 14 -10.74 -25.35 -5.19
CA ARG A 14 -12.05 -24.82 -4.81
C ARG A 14 -12.06 -23.28 -4.83
N LEU A 15 -11.08 -22.66 -4.23
CA LEU A 15 -10.94 -21.20 -4.22
C LEU A 15 -10.83 -20.66 -5.66
N ALA A 16 -10.04 -21.33 -6.51
CA ALA A 16 -9.88 -20.96 -7.92
C ALA A 16 -11.21 -21.00 -8.70
N ARG A 17 -11.99 -22.06 -8.54
CA ARG A 17 -13.30 -22.17 -9.18
C ARG A 17 -14.26 -21.07 -8.71
N SER A 18 -14.27 -20.77 -7.42
CA SER A 18 -15.14 -19.74 -6.87
C SER A 18 -14.76 -18.34 -7.38
N VAL A 19 -13.47 -18.04 -7.45
CA VAL A 19 -12.98 -16.78 -8.04
C VAL A 19 -13.36 -16.68 -9.52
N GLN A 20 -13.12 -17.72 -10.31
CA GLN A 20 -13.45 -17.74 -11.75
C GLN A 20 -14.95 -17.53 -12.01
N ASN A 21 -15.81 -18.14 -11.19
CA ASN A 21 -17.26 -17.96 -11.29
C ASN A 21 -17.69 -16.50 -11.05
N HIS A 22 -17.02 -15.77 -10.16
CA HIS A 22 -17.32 -14.37 -9.87
C HIS A 22 -16.74 -13.40 -10.88
N LEU A 23 -15.68 -13.79 -11.60
CA LEU A 23 -15.09 -12.97 -12.66
C LEU A 23 -15.89 -13.01 -13.98
N ASN A 24 -16.95 -13.84 -14.08
CA ASN A 24 -17.97 -13.84 -15.16
C ASN A 24 -17.41 -13.64 -16.56
N GLY A 25 -16.40 -14.42 -16.98
CA GLY A 25 -15.84 -14.36 -18.33
C GLY A 25 -14.95 -13.15 -18.63
N GLN A 26 -14.62 -12.33 -17.64
CA GLN A 26 -13.51 -11.39 -17.78
C GLN A 26 -12.22 -12.22 -17.95
N HIS A 27 -11.42 -11.91 -18.97
CA HIS A 27 -10.11 -12.53 -19.19
C HIS A 27 -9.15 -12.15 -18.06
N ALA A 28 -9.31 -12.79 -16.90
CA ALA A 28 -8.45 -12.59 -15.76
C ALA A 28 -7.49 -13.77 -15.63
N GLU A 29 -6.20 -13.50 -15.75
CA GLU A 29 -5.17 -14.49 -15.48
C GLU A 29 -5.20 -14.86 -14.00
N LEU A 30 -5.36 -16.15 -13.70
CA LEU A 30 -5.33 -16.70 -12.34
C LEU A 30 -4.21 -17.74 -12.25
N ARG A 31 -3.25 -17.51 -11.35
CA ARG A 31 -2.16 -18.46 -11.07
C ARG A 31 -2.31 -19.06 -9.68
N LEU A 32 -1.96 -20.34 -9.56
CA LEU A 32 -2.08 -21.14 -8.34
C LEU A 32 -0.70 -21.50 -7.81
N PHE A 33 -0.48 -21.29 -6.53
CA PHE A 33 0.79 -21.55 -5.85
C PHE A 33 0.58 -22.48 -4.66
N ALA A 34 1.37 -23.53 -4.59
CA ALA A 34 1.32 -24.52 -3.51
C ALA A 34 2.16 -24.10 -2.28
N SER A 35 2.93 -23.03 -2.39
CA SER A 35 3.75 -22.55 -1.28
C SER A 35 4.04 -21.05 -1.39
N PRO A 36 4.27 -20.37 -0.26
CA PRO A 36 4.74 -18.99 -0.21
C PRO A 36 6.03 -18.77 -1.03
N ALA A 37 6.97 -19.71 -0.96
CA ALA A 37 8.25 -19.63 -1.66
C ALA A 37 8.07 -19.58 -3.18
N ALA A 38 7.17 -20.40 -3.74
CA ALA A 38 6.88 -20.42 -5.17
C ALA A 38 6.29 -19.08 -5.66
N LEU A 39 5.35 -18.50 -4.90
CA LEU A 39 4.79 -17.18 -5.23
C LEU A 39 5.83 -16.07 -5.16
N LEU A 40 6.64 -16.02 -4.10
CA LEU A 40 7.69 -15.03 -3.95
C LEU A 40 8.76 -15.15 -5.03
N GLN A 41 9.09 -16.35 -5.49
CA GLN A 41 9.99 -16.59 -6.60
C GLN A 41 9.44 -16.02 -7.91
N GLU A 42 8.15 -16.25 -8.22
CA GLU A 42 7.51 -15.68 -9.42
C GLU A 42 7.52 -14.14 -9.38
N ILE A 43 7.26 -13.54 -8.21
CA ILE A 43 7.31 -12.09 -8.04
C ILE A 43 8.74 -11.56 -8.26
N SER A 44 9.72 -12.17 -7.60
CA SER A 44 11.10 -11.62 -7.59
C SER A 44 11.92 -11.94 -8.83
N ALA A 45 11.78 -13.16 -9.38
CA ALA A 45 12.61 -13.64 -10.49
C ALA A 45 11.96 -13.43 -11.86
N HIS A 46 10.62 -13.51 -11.95
CA HIS A 46 9.89 -13.43 -13.21
C HIS A 46 9.05 -12.16 -13.36
N GLY A 47 9.11 -11.24 -12.38
CA GLY A 47 8.39 -9.97 -12.45
C GLY A 47 6.87 -10.11 -12.41
N TYR A 48 6.35 -11.18 -11.80
CA TYR A 48 4.92 -11.38 -11.67
C TYR A 48 4.31 -10.36 -10.71
N THR A 49 3.34 -9.58 -11.17
CA THR A 49 2.71 -8.49 -10.41
C THR A 49 1.19 -8.68 -10.34
N PRO A 50 0.68 -9.57 -9.47
CA PRO A 50 -0.76 -9.76 -9.31
C PRO A 50 -1.43 -8.53 -8.70
N ASP A 51 -2.66 -8.22 -9.16
CA ASP A 51 -3.50 -7.17 -8.57
C ASP A 51 -4.08 -7.63 -7.23
N VAL A 52 -4.40 -8.93 -7.12
CA VAL A 52 -4.97 -9.55 -5.92
C VAL A 52 -4.29 -10.87 -5.64
N VAL A 53 -3.90 -11.10 -4.38
CA VAL A 53 -3.43 -12.39 -3.89
C VAL A 53 -4.39 -12.89 -2.80
N ILE A 54 -4.91 -14.10 -2.98
CA ILE A 54 -5.68 -14.83 -1.96
C ILE A 54 -4.74 -15.79 -1.27
N VAL A 55 -4.61 -15.69 0.05
CA VAL A 55 -3.59 -16.38 0.84
C VAL A 55 -4.24 -17.17 1.97
N ASP A 56 -3.93 -18.46 2.09
CA ASP A 56 -4.18 -19.17 3.34
C ASP A 56 -3.20 -18.70 4.41
N ILE A 57 -3.66 -18.63 5.66
CA ILE A 57 -2.81 -18.23 6.78
C ILE A 57 -1.92 -19.38 7.23
N GLN A 58 -2.46 -20.59 7.27
CA GLN A 58 -1.71 -21.77 7.72
C GLN A 58 -1.12 -22.51 6.52
N MET A 59 0.14 -22.32 6.28
CA MET A 59 0.92 -23.02 5.25
C MET A 59 2.30 -23.36 5.82
N GLY A 60 2.70 -24.60 5.73
CA GLY A 60 4.01 -25.16 6.02
C GLY A 60 5.05 -24.29 6.75
N GLU A 61 6.15 -23.95 6.05
CA GLU A 61 7.30 -23.26 6.64
C GLU A 61 7.12 -21.75 6.84
N MET A 62 6.23 -21.11 6.09
CA MET A 62 5.95 -19.67 6.17
C MET A 62 4.46 -19.44 6.28
N SER A 63 4.04 -18.68 7.28
CA SER A 63 2.64 -18.31 7.44
C SER A 63 2.17 -17.35 6.33
N GLY A 64 0.87 -17.37 6.01
CA GLY A 64 0.27 -16.43 5.07
C GLY A 64 0.40 -14.97 5.54
N ILE A 65 0.47 -14.73 6.85
CA ILE A 65 0.69 -13.38 7.40
C ILE A 65 2.09 -12.88 7.05
N GLU A 66 3.11 -13.72 7.22
CA GLU A 66 4.49 -13.36 6.83
C GLU A 66 4.61 -13.17 5.32
N LEU A 67 3.95 -14.02 4.51
CA LEU A 67 3.85 -13.86 3.08
C LEU A 67 3.22 -12.51 2.71
N ALA A 68 2.10 -12.14 3.35
CA ALA A 68 1.42 -10.87 3.13
C ALA A 68 2.32 -9.66 3.43
N LYS A 69 3.08 -9.69 4.54
CA LYS A 69 4.07 -8.65 4.87
C LYS A 69 5.12 -8.47 3.77
N ARG A 70 5.60 -9.58 3.20
CA ARG A 70 6.56 -9.54 2.07
C ARG A 70 5.94 -9.04 0.78
N ILE A 71 4.71 -9.45 0.46
CA ILE A 71 3.95 -8.96 -0.69
C ILE A 71 3.71 -7.46 -0.55
N ASN A 72 3.22 -6.98 0.59
CA ASN A 72 2.98 -5.56 0.84
C ASN A 72 4.24 -4.71 0.65
N LYS A 73 5.41 -5.24 1.03
CA LYS A 73 6.70 -4.57 0.83
C LYS A 73 7.16 -4.57 -0.63
N ALA A 74 6.99 -5.70 -1.33
CA ALA A 74 7.45 -5.86 -2.72
C ALA A 74 6.48 -5.25 -3.74
N LEU A 75 5.18 -5.39 -3.50
CA LEU A 75 4.07 -5.00 -4.36
C LEU A 75 3.01 -4.21 -3.55
N PRO A 76 3.26 -2.94 -3.20
CA PRO A 76 2.34 -2.15 -2.37
C PRO A 76 0.93 -1.97 -2.98
N GLN A 77 0.80 -2.17 -4.29
CA GLN A 77 -0.48 -2.09 -5.01
C GLN A 77 -1.28 -3.39 -4.97
N CYS A 78 -0.64 -4.50 -4.63
CA CYS A 78 -1.29 -5.80 -4.60
C CYS A 78 -2.24 -5.89 -3.39
N ALA A 79 -3.51 -6.18 -3.65
CA ALA A 79 -4.46 -6.40 -2.57
C ALA A 79 -4.34 -7.83 -2.02
N VAL A 80 -4.24 -7.98 -0.71
CA VAL A 80 -4.20 -9.28 -0.05
C VAL A 80 -5.59 -9.61 0.50
N ILE A 81 -6.09 -10.81 0.20
CA ILE A 81 -7.29 -11.40 0.80
C ILE A 81 -6.85 -12.64 1.56
N PHE A 82 -7.10 -12.69 2.86
CA PHE A 82 -6.89 -13.91 3.63
C PHE A 82 -8.07 -14.85 3.50
N ALA A 83 -7.80 -16.14 3.22
CA ALA A 83 -8.80 -17.20 3.20
C ALA A 83 -8.31 -18.36 4.09
N THR A 84 -8.88 -18.54 5.26
CA THR A 84 -8.41 -19.52 6.25
C THR A 84 -9.56 -20.33 6.85
N SER A 85 -9.24 -21.52 7.35
CA SER A 85 -10.18 -22.35 8.11
C SER A 85 -10.30 -21.93 9.57
N TYR A 86 -9.42 -21.06 10.08
CA TYR A 86 -9.30 -20.75 11.51
C TYR A 86 -9.61 -19.28 11.82
N LEU A 87 -10.61 -19.07 12.66
CA LEU A 87 -11.01 -17.74 13.11
C LEU A 87 -10.00 -17.09 14.07
N GLY A 88 -9.20 -17.90 14.77
CA GLY A 88 -8.25 -17.43 15.78
C GLY A 88 -7.19 -16.45 15.26
N PHE A 89 -6.92 -16.45 13.96
CA PHE A 89 -5.96 -15.53 13.33
C PHE A 89 -6.55 -14.15 13.00
N ALA A 90 -7.84 -13.92 13.25
CA ALA A 90 -8.47 -12.65 12.91
C ALA A 90 -7.81 -11.42 13.57
N THR A 91 -7.22 -11.57 14.76
CA THR A 91 -6.48 -10.50 15.44
C THR A 91 -5.09 -10.26 14.84
N GLU A 92 -4.40 -11.31 14.42
CA GLU A 92 -3.04 -11.22 13.90
C GLU A 92 -2.98 -10.62 12.49
N VAL A 93 -4.04 -10.81 11.68
CA VAL A 93 -4.09 -10.23 10.33
C VAL A 93 -4.17 -8.71 10.34
N TYR A 94 -4.64 -8.08 11.43
CA TYR A 94 -4.65 -6.62 11.57
C TYR A 94 -3.25 -6.00 11.63
N GLU A 95 -2.21 -6.79 11.86
CA GLU A 95 -0.81 -6.33 11.77
C GLU A 95 -0.31 -6.19 10.33
N THR A 96 -1.11 -6.59 9.35
CA THR A 96 -0.76 -6.52 7.93
C THR A 96 -1.81 -5.74 7.15
N GLU A 97 -1.37 -5.00 6.14
CA GLU A 97 -2.31 -4.43 5.18
C GLU A 97 -2.98 -5.54 4.37
N HIS A 98 -4.30 -5.63 4.47
CA HIS A 98 -5.10 -6.57 3.70
C HIS A 98 -6.43 -5.95 3.28
N ALA A 99 -7.00 -6.44 2.18
CA ALA A 99 -8.28 -5.96 1.68
C ALA A 99 -9.47 -6.62 2.38
N TYR A 100 -9.33 -7.94 2.66
CA TYR A 100 -10.42 -8.73 3.24
C TYR A 100 -9.89 -9.95 3.99
N PHE A 101 -10.71 -10.45 4.94
CA PHE A 101 -10.52 -11.72 5.64
C PHE A 101 -11.76 -12.59 5.45
N ILE A 102 -11.59 -13.85 5.02
CA ILE A 102 -12.68 -14.79 4.74
C ILE A 102 -12.39 -16.13 5.42
N LEU A 103 -13.37 -16.68 6.10
CA LEU A 103 -13.34 -18.09 6.48
C LEU A 103 -13.58 -18.96 5.24
N LYS A 104 -12.80 -20.03 5.04
CA LYS A 104 -12.94 -20.94 3.89
C LYS A 104 -14.35 -21.55 3.79
N SER A 105 -15.05 -21.70 4.93
CA SER A 105 -16.45 -22.14 4.98
C SER A 105 -17.43 -21.14 4.36
N GLU A 106 -17.11 -19.85 4.35
CA GLU A 106 -17.96 -18.76 3.84
C GLU A 106 -17.44 -18.19 2.51
N PHE A 107 -16.39 -18.81 1.94
CA PHE A 107 -15.65 -18.24 0.81
C PHE A 107 -16.55 -17.95 -0.39
N ASP A 108 -17.36 -18.91 -0.80
CA ASP A 108 -18.23 -18.79 -1.98
C ASP A 108 -19.25 -17.65 -1.85
N GLN A 109 -19.66 -17.31 -0.63
CA GLN A 109 -20.64 -16.25 -0.34
C GLN A 109 -19.96 -14.87 -0.28
N ARG A 110 -18.71 -14.80 0.17
CA ARG A 110 -18.04 -13.54 0.48
C ARG A 110 -17.02 -13.09 -0.58
N ILE A 111 -16.60 -14.00 -1.46
CA ILE A 111 -15.53 -13.70 -2.43
C ILE A 111 -15.90 -12.55 -3.37
N GLY A 112 -17.16 -12.44 -3.79
CA GLY A 112 -17.62 -11.34 -4.64
C GLY A 112 -17.40 -9.97 -4.00
N ALA A 113 -17.82 -9.81 -2.73
CA ALA A 113 -17.60 -8.56 -1.98
C ALA A 113 -16.11 -8.29 -1.71
N ALA A 114 -15.34 -9.35 -1.44
CA ALA A 114 -13.91 -9.24 -1.21
C ALA A 114 -13.15 -8.81 -2.48
N LEU A 115 -13.48 -9.38 -3.63
CA LEU A 115 -12.90 -8.98 -4.92
C LEU A 115 -13.28 -7.55 -5.29
N GLN A 116 -14.54 -7.18 -5.10
CA GLN A 116 -14.97 -5.80 -5.33
C GLN A 116 -14.16 -4.83 -4.47
N LYS A 117 -14.02 -5.09 -3.16
CA LYS A 117 -13.23 -4.26 -2.25
C LYS A 117 -11.75 -4.24 -2.63
N ALA A 118 -11.17 -5.38 -3.02
CA ALA A 118 -9.78 -5.49 -3.43
C ALA A 118 -9.49 -4.71 -4.72
N LEU A 119 -10.38 -4.80 -5.71
CA LEU A 119 -10.23 -4.15 -7.02
C LEU A 119 -10.62 -2.67 -7.00
N THR A 120 -11.46 -2.24 -6.07
CA THR A 120 -11.78 -0.81 -5.87
C THR A 120 -10.74 -0.10 -5.01
N ARG A 121 -9.77 -0.82 -4.46
CA ARG A 121 -8.64 -0.21 -3.77
C ARG A 121 -7.92 0.70 -4.76
N LYS A 122 -7.99 2.01 -4.53
CA LYS A 122 -7.23 2.97 -5.35
C LYS A 122 -5.76 2.56 -5.34
N PRO A 123 -5.09 2.57 -6.48
CA PRO A 123 -3.64 2.40 -6.51
C PRO A 123 -3.01 3.34 -5.49
N LEU A 124 -2.04 2.85 -4.71
CA LEU A 124 -1.28 3.75 -3.83
C LEU A 124 -0.64 4.81 -4.73
N PRO A 125 -0.89 6.10 -4.46
CA PRO A 125 -0.32 7.15 -5.28
C PRO A 125 1.20 7.05 -5.30
N LEU A 126 1.78 7.10 -6.50
CA LEU A 126 3.21 7.04 -6.74
C LEU A 126 3.70 8.42 -7.19
N LEU A 127 4.80 8.86 -6.64
CA LEU A 127 5.52 10.00 -7.17
C LEU A 127 6.48 9.53 -8.28
N HIS A 128 6.31 10.10 -9.48
CA HIS A 128 7.19 9.84 -10.63
C HIS A 128 8.11 11.04 -10.83
N TYR A 129 9.42 10.85 -10.75
CA TYR A 129 10.34 11.95 -10.89
C TYR A 129 11.69 11.56 -11.45
N PRO A 130 12.34 12.49 -12.21
CA PRO A 130 13.70 12.31 -12.68
C PRO A 130 14.70 12.43 -11.52
N VAL A 131 15.71 11.57 -11.55
CA VAL A 131 16.90 11.60 -10.71
C VAL A 131 18.14 11.69 -11.60
N SER A 132 19.33 11.81 -11.02
CA SER A 132 20.57 11.95 -11.78
C SER A 132 20.82 10.82 -12.79
N GLN A 133 20.29 9.63 -12.57
CA GLN A 133 20.42 8.47 -13.44
C GLN A 133 19.06 7.85 -13.76
N GLY A 134 18.23 8.57 -14.54
CA GLY A 134 16.92 8.05 -15.01
C GLY A 134 15.73 8.57 -14.24
N PHE A 135 14.72 7.74 -14.06
CA PHE A 135 13.47 8.06 -13.37
C PHE A 135 13.26 7.14 -12.18
N ARG A 136 12.57 7.65 -11.18
CA ARG A 136 12.18 6.90 -10.00
C ARG A 136 10.67 6.94 -9.77
N ASN A 137 10.15 5.83 -9.24
CA ASN A 137 8.76 5.69 -8.79
C ASN A 137 8.80 5.41 -7.29
N THR A 138 8.33 6.35 -6.49
CA THR A 138 8.33 6.22 -5.03
C THR A 138 6.90 6.26 -4.51
N PRO A 139 6.43 5.24 -3.79
CA PRO A 139 5.13 5.28 -3.14
C PRO A 139 5.03 6.49 -2.21
N CYS A 140 3.93 7.23 -2.30
CA CYS A 140 3.69 8.36 -1.40
C CYS A 140 3.81 7.96 0.07
N SER A 141 3.40 6.73 0.43
CA SER A 141 3.50 6.19 1.79
C SER A 141 4.94 6.11 2.33
N GLN A 142 5.95 6.08 1.46
CA GLN A 142 7.37 6.08 1.85
C GLN A 142 7.95 7.48 2.01
N VAL A 143 7.23 8.53 1.62
CA VAL A 143 7.73 9.90 1.68
C VAL A 143 7.23 10.57 2.96
N LEU A 144 8.15 11.05 3.80
CA LEU A 144 7.85 11.83 5.01
C LEU A 144 7.44 13.26 4.63
N CYS A 145 8.28 13.91 3.85
CA CYS A 145 8.04 15.28 3.39
C CYS A 145 8.83 15.61 2.13
N MET A 146 8.40 16.68 1.48
CA MET A 146 9.10 17.32 0.38
C MET A 146 9.52 18.72 0.79
N GLU A 147 10.77 19.09 0.52
CA GLU A 147 11.34 20.40 0.81
C GLU A 147 11.84 21.06 -0.49
N ARG A 148 11.31 22.23 -0.81
CA ARG A 148 11.82 23.03 -1.93
C ARG A 148 13.04 23.83 -1.51
N ILE A 149 14.19 23.48 -2.06
CA ILE A 149 15.47 24.13 -1.82
C ILE A 149 15.98 24.71 -3.14
N LEU A 150 15.95 26.03 -3.26
CA LEU A 150 16.31 26.73 -4.50
C LEU A 150 15.48 26.20 -5.70
N ARG A 151 16.16 25.55 -6.65
CA ARG A 151 15.55 25.02 -7.87
C ARG A 151 15.33 23.50 -7.85
N ARG A 152 15.52 22.84 -6.70
CA ARG A 152 15.36 21.40 -6.54
C ARG A 152 14.41 21.09 -5.41
N THR A 153 13.77 19.94 -5.49
CA THR A 153 12.97 19.39 -4.40
C THR A 153 13.70 18.20 -3.79
N LYS A 154 13.85 18.23 -2.48
CA LYS A 154 14.35 17.14 -1.67
C LYS A 154 13.14 16.35 -1.15
N LEU A 155 13.13 15.05 -1.36
CA LEU A 155 12.20 14.12 -0.74
C LEU A 155 12.93 13.42 0.41
N THR A 156 12.38 13.50 1.61
CA THR A 156 12.86 12.73 2.76
C THR A 156 11.99 11.51 2.91
N LEU A 157 12.61 10.31 2.87
CA LEU A 157 11.92 9.03 2.90
C LEU A 157 11.90 8.42 4.30
N LEU A 158 11.02 7.46 4.52
CA LEU A 158 11.05 6.60 5.69
C LEU A 158 12.44 5.94 5.81
N GLY A 159 12.99 5.92 7.04
CA GLY A 159 14.36 5.45 7.26
C GLY A 159 15.45 6.51 7.03
N GLY A 160 15.07 7.77 6.70
CA GLY A 160 15.99 8.90 6.62
C GLY A 160 16.75 9.05 5.29
N ALA A 161 16.46 8.22 4.29
CA ALA A 161 17.05 8.39 2.96
C ALA A 161 16.54 9.69 2.31
N GLU A 162 17.39 10.36 1.55
CA GLU A 162 17.06 11.59 0.83
C GLU A 162 17.20 11.40 -0.68
N GLU A 163 16.20 11.91 -1.42
CA GLU A 163 16.23 11.93 -2.88
C GLU A 163 16.00 13.35 -3.42
N TRP A 164 16.53 13.61 -4.60
CA TRP A 164 16.54 14.96 -5.18
C TRP A 164 16.02 14.95 -6.61
N THR A 165 15.10 15.87 -6.90
CA THR A 165 14.57 16.08 -8.25
C THR A 165 14.53 17.57 -8.62
N PRO A 166 14.67 17.93 -9.91
CA PRO A 166 14.46 19.31 -10.37
C PRO A 166 12.98 19.75 -10.33
N MET A 167 12.02 18.79 -10.31
CA MET A 167 10.61 19.09 -10.28
C MET A 167 10.21 19.84 -9.00
N THR A 168 9.21 20.71 -9.08
CA THR A 168 8.59 21.33 -7.91
C THR A 168 7.66 20.34 -7.22
N PRO A 169 7.33 20.52 -5.91
CA PRO A 169 6.34 19.68 -5.26
C PRO A 169 4.98 19.67 -5.97
N ALA A 170 4.57 20.77 -6.59
CA ALA A 170 3.31 20.84 -7.34
C ALA A 170 3.35 20.04 -8.65
N GLU A 171 4.50 19.90 -9.29
CA GLU A 171 4.67 19.07 -10.49
C GLU A 171 4.80 17.57 -10.13
N LEU A 172 5.22 17.25 -8.91
CA LEU A 172 5.32 15.89 -8.40
C LEU A 172 3.95 15.28 -8.04
N LEU A 173 3.00 16.13 -7.64
CA LEU A 173 1.72 15.71 -7.10
C LEU A 173 0.64 15.76 -8.19
N ASP A 174 0.06 14.61 -8.49
CA ASP A 174 -1.20 14.51 -9.22
C ASP A 174 -2.41 14.67 -8.29
N ALA A 175 -3.63 14.53 -8.80
CA ALA A 175 -4.85 14.73 -8.04
C ALA A 175 -4.99 13.75 -6.85
N ASP A 176 -4.50 12.53 -6.98
CA ASP A 176 -4.61 11.49 -5.95
C ASP A 176 -3.49 11.62 -4.91
N SER A 177 -2.24 11.85 -5.33
CA SER A 177 -1.11 12.04 -4.43
C SER A 177 -1.20 13.37 -3.67
N ALA A 178 -1.75 14.43 -4.27
CA ALA A 178 -1.93 15.72 -3.62
C ALA A 178 -2.79 15.65 -2.35
N GLN A 179 -3.74 14.71 -2.27
CA GLN A 179 -4.59 14.51 -1.10
C GLN A 179 -3.79 13.98 0.11
N GLN A 180 -2.63 13.37 -0.11
CA GLN A 180 -1.79 12.83 0.96
C GLN A 180 -0.79 13.84 1.54
N PHE A 181 -0.63 15.01 0.91
CA PHE A 181 0.35 15.99 1.35
C PHE A 181 -0.28 17.31 1.78
N ILE A 182 0.09 17.77 2.96
CA ILE A 182 -0.30 19.05 3.50
C ILE A 182 0.81 20.08 3.22
N ARG A 183 0.46 21.14 2.51
CA ARG A 183 1.38 22.28 2.37
C ARG A 183 1.36 23.13 3.63
N CYS A 184 2.42 23.08 4.43
CA CYS A 184 2.50 23.77 5.71
C CYS A 184 3.46 24.98 5.71
N HIS A 185 4.25 25.13 4.64
CA HIS A 185 5.24 26.21 4.50
C HIS A 185 5.42 26.56 3.02
N GLN A 186 6.02 27.72 2.72
CA GLN A 186 6.39 28.05 1.33
C GLN A 186 7.30 26.98 0.69
N SER A 187 8.10 26.29 1.51
CA SER A 187 9.06 25.29 1.08
C SER A 187 8.71 23.85 1.49
N TYR A 188 7.70 23.62 2.32
CA TYR A 188 7.41 22.27 2.84
C TYR A 188 6.03 21.77 2.51
N TRP A 189 5.98 20.50 2.09
CA TRP A 189 4.81 19.63 1.96
C TRP A 189 5.05 18.38 2.80
N VAL A 190 4.20 18.08 3.76
CA VAL A 190 4.30 16.94 4.67
C VAL A 190 3.26 15.88 4.33
N ASN A 191 3.64 14.62 4.36
CA ASN A 191 2.70 13.53 4.20
C ASN A 191 1.83 13.41 5.44
N PHE A 192 0.51 13.53 5.27
CA PHE A 192 -0.45 13.46 6.36
C PHE A 192 -0.33 12.17 7.18
N HIS A 193 -0.18 11.02 6.50
CA HIS A 193 -0.08 9.70 7.14
C HIS A 193 1.21 9.50 7.97
N GLN A 194 2.16 10.40 7.85
CA GLN A 194 3.43 10.36 8.58
C GLN A 194 3.50 11.39 9.72
N ILE A 195 2.41 12.15 9.94
CA ILE A 195 2.33 13.10 11.05
C ILE A 195 1.96 12.34 12.33
N GLU A 196 2.86 12.34 13.31
CA GLU A 196 2.62 11.75 14.63
C GLU A 196 1.87 12.73 15.53
N THR A 197 2.31 14.00 15.55
CA THR A 197 1.65 15.06 16.33
C THR A 197 1.75 16.42 15.66
N MET A 198 0.83 17.30 16.02
CA MET A 198 0.87 18.73 15.67
C MET A 198 0.94 19.55 16.96
N GLU A 199 2.07 20.19 17.21
CA GLU A 199 2.31 21.01 18.41
C GLU A 199 3.04 22.31 18.08
N ASN A 200 2.66 23.39 18.78
CA ASN A 200 3.37 24.66 18.71
C ASN A 200 3.70 25.16 17.29
N ASP A 201 2.73 25.06 16.37
CA ASP A 201 2.89 25.42 14.96
C ASP A 201 3.97 24.59 14.23
N CYS A 202 4.11 23.33 14.59
CA CYS A 202 4.98 22.39 13.93
C CYS A 202 4.24 21.06 13.73
N PHE A 203 4.57 20.34 12.65
CA PHE A 203 4.29 18.92 12.51
C PHE A 203 5.50 18.13 12.97
N TRP A 204 5.27 17.10 13.76
CA TRP A 204 6.24 16.08 14.10
C TRP A 204 5.92 14.85 13.27
N LEU A 205 6.89 14.41 12.48
CA LEU A 205 6.75 13.28 11.57
C LEU A 205 7.43 12.04 12.14
N SER A 206 7.07 10.89 11.62
CA SER A 206 7.69 9.61 11.96
C SER A 206 9.22 9.71 11.92
N GLY A 207 9.86 9.18 12.97
CA GLY A 207 11.30 9.30 13.16
C GLY A 207 11.76 10.61 13.80
N GLY A 208 10.85 11.43 14.36
CA GLY A 208 11.17 12.63 15.13
C GLY A 208 11.53 13.86 14.29
N LEU A 209 11.22 13.84 12.98
CA LEU A 209 11.48 14.98 12.11
C LEU A 209 10.46 16.10 12.38
N ARG A 210 10.95 17.30 12.71
CA ARG A 210 10.12 18.46 12.99
C ARG A 210 10.05 19.41 11.80
N ILE A 211 8.82 19.71 11.33
CA ILE A 211 8.57 20.64 10.21
C ILE A 211 7.75 21.84 10.69
N PRO A 212 8.22 23.09 10.52
CA PRO A 212 7.50 24.29 10.96
C PRO A 212 6.30 24.58 10.06
N ILE A 213 5.22 25.05 10.68
CA ILE A 213 4.05 25.58 9.98
C ILE A 213 4.17 27.09 9.94
N SER A 214 4.32 27.67 8.75
CA SER A 214 4.44 29.13 8.64
C SER A 214 3.09 29.82 8.85
N ARG A 215 3.14 31.09 9.28
CA ARG A 215 1.93 31.89 9.58
C ARG A 215 0.95 31.92 8.40
N THR A 216 1.45 32.05 7.20
CA THR A 216 0.65 32.11 5.96
C THR A 216 -0.14 30.83 5.70
N TYR A 217 0.43 29.67 6.04
CA TYR A 217 -0.17 28.36 5.76
C TYR A 217 -0.90 27.76 6.97
N ARG A 218 -0.83 28.40 8.15
CA ARG A 218 -1.33 27.85 9.42
C ARG A 218 -2.79 27.43 9.35
N SER A 219 -3.68 28.31 8.90
CA SER A 219 -5.12 28.04 8.85
C SER A 219 -5.42 26.86 7.94
N ALA A 220 -4.92 26.92 6.69
CA ALA A 220 -5.16 25.86 5.70
C ALA A 220 -4.55 24.51 6.11
N ALA A 221 -3.31 24.52 6.64
CA ALA A 221 -2.65 23.29 7.08
C ALA A 221 -3.38 22.61 8.25
N ARG A 222 -3.89 23.40 9.20
CA ARG A 222 -4.69 22.89 10.32
C ARG A 222 -6.02 22.34 9.86
N GLU A 223 -6.74 23.07 9.03
CA GLU A 223 -8.02 22.62 8.48
C GLU A 223 -7.86 21.30 7.70
N GLN A 224 -6.86 21.22 6.82
CA GLN A 224 -6.57 20.01 6.06
C GLN A 224 -6.18 18.86 7.01
N PHE A 225 -5.35 19.09 8.02
CA PHE A 225 -4.95 18.08 8.99
C PHE A 225 -6.17 17.50 9.73
N PHE A 226 -7.06 18.37 10.25
CA PHE A 226 -8.24 17.89 10.96
C PHE A 226 -9.27 17.24 10.04
N SER A 227 -9.43 17.68 8.79
CA SER A 227 -10.33 17.02 7.83
C SER A 227 -9.88 15.60 7.52
N CYS A 228 -8.57 15.38 7.39
CA CYS A 228 -8.02 14.03 7.13
C CYS A 228 -8.16 13.07 8.32
N LEU A 229 -8.28 13.56 9.56
CA LEU A 229 -8.51 12.70 10.75
C LEU A 229 -9.93 12.12 10.82
N HIS A 230 -10.87 12.66 10.04
CA HIS A 230 -12.30 12.31 10.08
C HIS A 230 -12.74 11.50 8.85
N THR A 231 -11.79 11.14 7.97
CA THR A 231 -12.01 10.31 6.78
C THR A 231 -11.50 8.89 7.00
#